data_7dfbdbf219124af94d2be4c10a97ee17
#
_entry.id   7dfbdbf219124af94d2be4c10a97ee17
#
_cell.length_a   1.000
_cell.length_b   1.000
_cell.length_c   1.000
_cell.angle_alpha   90.00
_cell.angle_beta   90.00
_cell.angle_gamma   90.00
#
_symmetry.space_group_name_H-M   'P 1'
#
loop_
_entity.id
_entity.type
_entity.pdbx_description
1 polymer ?
#
loop_
_entity_poly.entity_id
_entity_poly.type
_entity_poly.pdbx_seq_one_letter_code
_entity_poly.pdbx_strand_id
1 'polypeptide(L)'
;MTSTWLGRASLLGPNIKMSSLSTANVEFCLDVFKELNSNNAGDNIFFSPLSLLYALHMILLGARGNSAEQIKKVLHINHEESTKPEFKDSSECSQAGRIHSDFGVLISQINQLDSNYTLSIANRLYGTNKLAFHQQYLTCSEKLYQTRLQTVDFEQSTEETRRAINAWVESKTNGKITNLFGEGTIDPSSVMVLVNAIYFKGQWQNKFQEKETVKAPFQLNEGRSVLVEMMYQMGTFKLAVIKRPQMQVLELPYVNNKLSMIILLPAGTTKLEQVAKQLNARALQEWIDPSNMVEREVEVHLPRFKLEIQYELNSLLKSLGMADIFNQGKADLSGMSSAKGLYLSKVIHKSYVDVNEEGTEAAAATGDIITVKRLPIRYQFMANKPFLFFIRDIHSEMIVFCGKFASP
;
A
#
# COMPACT_ATOMS: atom_id res chain seq x y z
N MET A 1 4.78 16.45 51.50
CA MET A 1 5.56 15.47 50.72
C MET A 1 4.62 14.34 50.37
N THR A 2 3.92 14.44 49.23
CA THR A 2 3.07 13.41 48.67
C THR A 2 3.26 13.46 47.16
N SER A 3 4.12 12.64 46.63
CA SER A 3 4.32 12.51 45.21
C SER A 3 3.25 11.61 44.61
N THR A 4 2.47 12.15 43.75
CA THR A 4 1.44 11.52 42.95
C THR A 4 2.05 10.66 41.87
N TRP A 5 1.85 9.35 41.99
CA TRP A 5 2.03 8.39 40.90
C TRP A 5 0.73 8.31 40.11
N LEU A 6 0.60 9.09 39.06
CA LEU A 6 -0.44 8.94 38.07
C LEU A 6 0.21 9.00 36.67
N GLY A 7 0.12 7.90 35.95
CA GLY A 7 0.37 7.92 34.51
C GLY A 7 1.24 6.83 33.91
N ARG A 8 0.88 5.54 34.07
CA ARG A 8 1.47 4.47 33.22
C ARG A 8 0.53 3.34 32.84
N ALA A 9 -0.76 3.54 32.87
CA ALA A 9 -1.72 2.45 32.60
C ALA A 9 -2.45 2.53 31.25
N SER A 10 -2.16 3.49 30.37
CA SER A 10 -2.94 3.70 29.13
C SER A 10 -2.18 3.44 27.81
N LEU A 11 -0.93 2.98 27.86
CA LEU A 11 -0.09 2.86 26.64
C LEU A 11 0.04 1.44 26.07
N LEU A 12 -0.48 0.41 26.71
CA LEU A 12 -0.31 -0.96 26.23
C LEU A 12 -1.48 -1.51 25.40
N GLY A 13 -2.69 -0.96 25.53
CA GLY A 13 -3.85 -1.47 24.82
C GLY A 13 -3.91 -1.13 23.33
N PRO A 14 -3.68 0.12 22.91
CA PRO A 14 -3.70 0.50 21.49
C PRO A 14 -2.53 -0.08 20.70
N ASN A 15 -1.36 -0.20 21.29
CA ASN A 15 -0.16 -0.65 20.59
C ASN A 15 -0.19 -2.14 20.20
N ILE A 16 -0.83 -2.99 21.00
CA ILE A 16 -0.94 -4.44 20.71
C ILE A 16 -1.85 -4.69 19.50
N LYS A 17 -2.93 -3.90 19.33
CA LYS A 17 -3.85 -4.01 18.19
C LYS A 17 -3.24 -3.51 16.90
N MET A 18 -2.51 -2.41 16.95
CA MET A 18 -1.80 -1.87 15.78
C MET A 18 -0.71 -2.84 15.30
N SER A 19 -0.03 -3.53 16.20
CA SER A 19 0.97 -4.53 15.80
C SER A 19 0.38 -5.73 15.07
N SER A 20 -0.84 -6.16 15.44
CA SER A 20 -1.55 -7.25 14.76
C SER A 20 -1.97 -6.86 13.33
N LEU A 21 -2.52 -5.66 13.15
CA LEU A 21 -2.89 -5.14 11.82
C LEU A 21 -1.67 -4.90 10.94
N SER A 22 -0.58 -4.40 11.49
CA SER A 22 0.64 -4.19 10.72
C SER A 22 1.28 -5.50 10.28
N THR A 23 1.27 -6.53 11.12
CA THR A 23 1.73 -7.88 10.74
C THR A 23 0.90 -8.45 9.61
N ALA A 24 -0.42 -8.38 9.70
CA ALA A 24 -1.32 -8.83 8.64
C ALA A 24 -1.10 -8.07 7.32
N ASN A 25 -0.90 -6.76 7.40
CA ASN A 25 -0.57 -5.92 6.26
C ASN A 25 0.74 -6.35 5.58
N VAL A 26 1.80 -6.59 6.35
CA VAL A 26 3.10 -7.02 5.80
C VAL A 26 2.97 -8.39 5.13
N GLU A 27 2.33 -9.36 5.78
CA GLU A 27 2.14 -10.69 5.22
C GLU A 27 1.31 -10.66 3.93
N PHE A 28 0.21 -9.94 3.92
CA PHE A 28 -0.60 -9.75 2.71
C PHE A 28 0.18 -9.05 1.59
N CYS A 29 0.92 -8.00 1.93
CA CYS A 29 1.80 -7.29 0.99
C CYS A 29 2.76 -8.25 0.29
N LEU A 30 3.44 -9.09 1.05
CA LEU A 30 4.45 -10.01 0.51
C LEU A 30 3.83 -11.17 -0.27
N ASP A 31 2.65 -11.65 0.12
CA ASP A 31 1.91 -12.65 -0.65
C ASP A 31 1.53 -12.10 -2.04
N VAL A 32 0.98 -10.89 -2.10
CA VAL A 32 0.65 -10.22 -3.37
C VAL A 32 1.89 -9.98 -4.21
N PHE A 33 2.96 -9.47 -3.58
CA PHE A 33 4.23 -9.22 -4.27
C PHE A 33 4.78 -10.49 -4.91
N LYS A 34 4.82 -11.61 -4.19
CA LYS A 34 5.33 -12.88 -4.71
C LYS A 34 4.53 -13.39 -5.89
N GLU A 35 3.20 -13.29 -5.83
CA GLU A 35 2.34 -13.68 -6.96
C GLU A 35 2.58 -12.78 -8.19
N LEU A 36 2.65 -11.48 -8.02
CA LEU A 36 2.93 -10.55 -9.12
C LEU A 36 4.32 -10.79 -9.72
N ASN A 37 5.31 -11.03 -8.88
CA ASN A 37 6.70 -11.23 -9.31
C ASN A 37 6.93 -12.56 -10.02
N SER A 38 6.19 -13.61 -9.67
CA SER A 38 6.31 -14.93 -10.30
C SER A 38 5.87 -14.92 -11.76
N ASN A 39 4.92 -14.07 -12.11
CA ASN A 39 4.37 -13.99 -13.46
C ASN A 39 5.17 -13.08 -14.39
N ASN A 40 5.91 -12.11 -13.86
CA ASN A 40 6.60 -11.06 -14.63
C ASN A 40 7.91 -10.64 -13.99
N ALA A 41 8.94 -11.49 -14.06
CA ALA A 41 10.22 -11.28 -13.38
C ALA A 41 10.98 -10.00 -13.82
N GLY A 42 10.80 -9.53 -15.06
CA GLY A 42 11.49 -8.37 -15.62
C GLY A 42 10.70 -7.06 -15.56
N ASP A 43 9.44 -7.12 -15.15
CA ASP A 43 8.55 -5.96 -15.17
C ASP A 43 8.57 -5.18 -13.84
N ASN A 44 8.19 -3.92 -13.92
CA ASN A 44 7.93 -3.12 -12.74
C ASN A 44 6.69 -3.64 -12.01
N ILE A 45 6.71 -3.53 -10.69
CA ILE A 45 5.57 -3.83 -9.81
C ILE A 45 5.30 -2.58 -8.99
N PHE A 46 4.03 -2.22 -8.86
CA PHE A 46 3.61 -1.19 -7.94
C PHE A 46 2.15 -1.36 -7.54
N PHE A 47 1.91 -1.51 -6.25
CA PHE A 47 0.56 -1.65 -5.69
C PHE A 47 0.51 -1.12 -4.26
N SER A 48 -0.70 -0.89 -3.77
CA SER A 48 -0.92 -0.48 -2.38
C SER A 48 -1.57 -1.61 -1.58
N PRO A 49 -0.81 -2.31 -0.75
CA PRO A 49 -1.38 -3.34 0.12
C PRO A 49 -2.38 -2.75 1.11
N LEU A 50 -2.13 -1.56 1.64
CA LEU A 50 -3.04 -0.90 2.57
C LEU A 50 -4.39 -0.58 1.93
N SER A 51 -4.38 0.00 0.73
CA SER A 51 -5.60 0.34 -0.01
C SER A 51 -6.39 -0.90 -0.41
N LEU A 52 -5.71 -1.98 -0.80
CA LEU A 52 -6.33 -3.28 -1.09
C LEU A 52 -6.95 -3.92 0.15
N LEU A 53 -6.25 -3.90 1.27
CA LEU A 53 -6.81 -4.37 2.54
C LEU A 53 -8.10 -3.62 2.89
N TYR A 54 -8.08 -2.31 2.74
CA TYR A 54 -9.24 -1.47 2.95
C TYR A 54 -10.42 -1.88 2.08
N ALA A 55 -10.18 -2.06 0.79
CA ALA A 55 -11.18 -2.48 -0.17
C ALA A 55 -11.75 -3.88 0.14
N LEU A 56 -10.88 -4.83 0.47
CA LEU A 56 -11.27 -6.21 0.76
C LEU A 56 -12.00 -6.34 2.12
N HIS A 57 -11.70 -5.50 3.08
CA HIS A 57 -12.48 -5.43 4.33
C HIS A 57 -13.92 -4.99 4.09
N MET A 58 -14.16 -4.11 3.11
CA MET A 58 -15.50 -3.75 2.68
C MET A 58 -16.29 -4.95 2.17
N ILE A 59 -15.65 -5.82 1.40
CA ILE A 59 -16.24 -7.08 0.92
C ILE A 59 -16.52 -8.00 2.11
N LEU A 60 -15.56 -8.14 3.02
CA LEU A 60 -15.68 -8.98 4.22
C LEU A 60 -16.88 -8.57 5.09
N LEU A 61 -17.15 -7.29 5.19
CA LEU A 61 -18.30 -6.76 5.95
C LEU A 61 -19.64 -7.39 5.49
N GLY A 62 -19.76 -7.68 4.20
CA GLY A 62 -20.95 -8.29 3.61
C GLY A 62 -20.84 -9.78 3.30
N ALA A 63 -19.67 -10.38 3.45
CA ALA A 63 -19.44 -11.79 3.21
C ALA A 63 -19.85 -12.65 4.41
N ARG A 64 -20.27 -13.88 4.13
CA ARG A 64 -20.66 -14.87 5.14
C ARG A 64 -20.11 -16.24 4.77
N GLY A 65 -20.21 -17.18 5.70
CA GLY A 65 -19.85 -18.58 5.44
C GLY A 65 -18.41 -18.75 4.94
N ASN A 66 -18.23 -19.66 4.01
CA ASN A 66 -16.90 -19.98 3.47
C ASN A 66 -16.26 -18.82 2.71
N SER A 67 -17.05 -17.96 2.08
CA SER A 67 -16.54 -16.75 1.43
C SER A 67 -15.86 -15.82 2.43
N ALA A 68 -16.46 -15.60 3.59
CA ALA A 68 -15.88 -14.81 4.67
C ALA A 68 -14.61 -15.45 5.24
N GLU A 69 -14.62 -16.77 5.44
CA GLU A 69 -13.45 -17.50 5.99
C GLU A 69 -12.25 -17.45 5.02
N GLN A 70 -12.47 -17.58 3.73
CA GLN A 70 -11.43 -17.44 2.72
C GLN A 70 -10.84 -16.03 2.70
N ILE A 71 -11.66 -15.00 2.78
CA ILE A 71 -11.20 -13.60 2.84
C ILE A 71 -10.36 -13.37 4.09
N LYS A 72 -10.84 -13.79 5.27
CA LYS A 72 -10.10 -13.66 6.53
C LYS A 72 -8.72 -14.32 6.45
N LYS A 73 -8.66 -15.52 5.88
CA LYS A 73 -7.40 -16.25 5.72
C LYS A 73 -6.41 -15.53 4.80
N VAL A 74 -6.87 -15.02 3.67
CA VAL A 74 -6.05 -14.26 2.73
C VAL A 74 -5.55 -12.95 3.34
N LEU A 75 -6.36 -12.30 4.16
CA LEU A 75 -6.02 -11.06 4.85
C LEU A 75 -5.23 -11.26 6.16
N HIS A 76 -4.92 -12.50 6.51
CA HIS A 76 -4.22 -12.85 7.75
C HIS A 76 -4.91 -12.36 9.03
N ILE A 77 -6.24 -12.43 9.05
CA ILE A 77 -7.06 -12.03 10.20
C ILE A 77 -7.26 -13.23 11.12
N ASN A 78 -6.90 -13.09 12.40
CA ASN A 78 -7.11 -14.12 13.40
C ASN A 78 -8.58 -14.23 13.83
N HIS A 79 -9.07 -15.47 13.95
CA HIS A 79 -10.46 -15.78 14.34
C HIS A 79 -10.88 -15.19 15.70
N GLU A 80 -9.94 -15.05 16.64
CA GLU A 80 -10.23 -14.59 18.00
C GLU A 80 -10.59 -13.10 18.06
N GLU A 81 -10.13 -12.30 17.11
CA GLU A 81 -10.42 -10.86 17.07
C GLU A 81 -11.79 -10.55 16.47
N SER A 82 -12.36 -11.47 15.70
CA SER A 82 -13.62 -11.26 15.00
C SER A 82 -14.87 -11.64 15.80
N THR A 83 -14.72 -12.33 16.95
CA THR A 83 -15.83 -12.98 17.66
C THR A 83 -16.18 -12.42 19.03
N LYS A 84 -15.43 -11.47 19.56
CA LYS A 84 -15.76 -10.87 20.87
C LYS A 84 -16.65 -9.66 20.72
N PRO A 85 -17.95 -9.76 21.10
CA PRO A 85 -18.78 -8.58 21.23
C PRO A 85 -18.36 -7.84 22.49
N GLU A 86 -17.52 -6.83 22.35
CA GLU A 86 -17.27 -5.89 23.44
C GLU A 86 -17.98 -4.57 23.18
N PHE A 87 -18.80 -4.24 24.15
CA PHE A 87 -19.58 -3.04 24.37
C PHE A 87 -20.92 -2.92 23.63
N LYS A 88 -21.95 -2.90 24.47
CA LYS A 88 -23.32 -2.48 24.16
C LYS A 88 -23.36 -1.00 23.82
N ASP A 89 -22.88 -0.62 22.67
CA ASP A 89 -23.27 0.64 22.09
C ASP A 89 -24.26 0.35 20.95
N SER A 90 -25.41 0.96 21.02
CA SER A 90 -26.58 0.69 20.21
C SER A 90 -26.49 1.21 18.77
N SER A 91 -25.29 1.30 18.19
CA SER A 91 -25.16 1.61 16.79
C SER A 91 -25.35 0.35 15.96
N GLU A 92 -26.17 0.42 14.93
CA GLU A 92 -26.46 -0.68 14.02
C GLU A 92 -25.21 -1.34 13.42
N CYS A 93 -24.06 -0.64 13.43
CA CYS A 93 -22.79 -1.09 12.86
C CYS A 93 -21.85 -1.76 13.88
N SER A 94 -22.17 -1.75 15.17
CA SER A 94 -21.36 -2.41 16.23
C SER A 94 -21.36 -3.94 16.11
N GLN A 95 -22.34 -4.51 15.42
CA GLN A 95 -22.43 -5.94 15.14
C GLN A 95 -21.43 -6.39 14.06
N ALA A 96 -20.83 -5.46 13.31
CA ALA A 96 -19.89 -5.76 12.24
C ALA A 96 -18.54 -6.30 12.75
N GLY A 97 -18.27 -6.18 14.07
CA GLY A 97 -17.03 -6.61 14.68
C GLY A 97 -15.97 -5.51 14.77
N ARG A 98 -15.11 -5.67 15.75
CA ARG A 98 -14.09 -4.70 16.14
C ARG A 98 -13.06 -4.40 15.04
N ILE A 99 -12.75 -5.40 14.21
CA ILE A 99 -11.76 -5.26 13.16
C ILE A 99 -12.12 -4.17 12.15
N HIS A 100 -13.38 -4.03 11.80
CA HIS A 100 -13.83 -3.02 10.85
C HIS A 100 -13.71 -1.61 11.43
N SER A 101 -14.04 -1.42 12.71
CA SER A 101 -13.90 -0.11 13.36
C SER A 101 -12.43 0.27 13.59
N ASP A 102 -11.60 -0.67 14.02
CA ASP A 102 -10.16 -0.43 14.23
C ASP A 102 -9.46 -0.08 12.91
N PHE A 103 -9.79 -0.77 11.83
CA PHE A 103 -9.26 -0.49 10.50
C PHE A 103 -9.72 0.87 9.96
N GLY A 104 -10.98 1.23 10.17
CA GLY A 104 -11.53 2.52 9.79
C GLY A 104 -10.84 3.68 10.52
N VAL A 105 -10.56 3.54 11.81
CA VAL A 105 -9.79 4.52 12.60
C VAL A 105 -8.36 4.67 12.05
N LEU A 106 -7.70 3.55 11.76
CA LEU A 106 -6.34 3.56 11.22
C LEU A 106 -6.27 4.30 9.88
N ILE A 107 -7.17 4.00 8.95
CA ILE A 107 -7.26 4.68 7.65
C ILE A 107 -7.53 6.17 7.84
N SER A 108 -8.41 6.54 8.75
CA SER A 108 -8.68 7.94 9.06
C SER A 108 -7.42 8.67 9.57
N GLN A 109 -6.63 8.02 10.41
CA GLN A 109 -5.36 8.58 10.91
C GLN A 109 -4.31 8.74 9.80
N ILE A 110 -4.20 7.77 8.91
CA ILE A 110 -3.28 7.83 7.76
C ILE A 110 -3.73 8.90 6.77
N ASN A 111 -5.03 9.07 6.58
CA ASN A 111 -5.62 10.08 5.71
C ASN A 111 -5.69 11.48 6.34
N GLN A 112 -5.36 11.65 7.60
CA GLN A 112 -5.17 12.97 8.21
C GLN A 112 -3.93 13.61 7.63
N LEU A 113 -4.11 14.14 6.44
CA LEU A 113 -3.04 14.65 5.61
C LEU A 113 -2.55 16.00 6.08
N ASP A 114 -1.29 16.03 6.31
CA ASP A 114 -0.50 17.24 6.28
C ASP A 114 -0.42 17.74 4.82
N SER A 115 -0.40 19.04 4.60
CA SER A 115 -0.32 19.68 3.28
C SER A 115 0.93 19.31 2.45
N ASN A 116 1.82 18.53 3.01
CA ASN A 116 3.15 18.22 2.47
C ASN A 116 3.23 16.94 1.64
N TYR A 117 2.16 16.18 1.53
CA TYR A 117 2.06 15.08 0.59
C TYR A 117 0.62 14.90 0.11
N THR A 118 0.47 14.39 -1.10
CA THR A 118 -0.81 14.07 -1.69
C THR A 118 -0.99 12.57 -1.69
N LEU A 119 -1.99 12.08 -0.95
CA LEU A 119 -2.46 10.71 -0.99
C LEU A 119 -3.94 10.74 -1.33
N SER A 120 -4.29 10.36 -2.55
CA SER A 120 -5.66 10.37 -3.04
C SER A 120 -6.12 8.96 -3.30
N ILE A 121 -7.19 8.53 -2.62
CA ILE A 121 -7.75 7.19 -2.71
C ILE A 121 -9.16 7.26 -3.27
N ALA A 122 -9.42 6.49 -4.32
CA ALA A 122 -10.73 6.19 -4.86
C ALA A 122 -11.04 4.72 -4.59
N ASN A 123 -12.01 4.44 -3.72
CA ASN A 123 -12.37 3.09 -3.33
C ASN A 123 -13.89 2.96 -3.27
N ARG A 124 -14.46 2.14 -4.17
CA ARG A 124 -15.91 1.96 -4.25
C ARG A 124 -16.29 0.62 -4.84
N LEU A 125 -17.39 0.07 -4.33
CA LEU A 125 -18.14 -1.02 -4.95
C LEU A 125 -19.22 -0.47 -5.89
N TYR A 126 -19.27 -1.04 -7.08
CA TYR A 126 -20.36 -0.84 -8.03
C TYR A 126 -21.15 -2.13 -8.18
N GLY A 127 -22.43 -2.08 -7.86
CA GLY A 127 -23.33 -3.22 -7.92
C GLY A 127 -24.41 -3.03 -8.96
N THR A 128 -24.90 -4.14 -9.54
CA THR A 128 -26.00 -4.08 -10.49
C THR A 128 -27.28 -3.54 -9.84
N ASN A 129 -28.01 -2.71 -10.58
CA ASN A 129 -29.31 -2.19 -10.15
C ASN A 129 -30.43 -3.26 -10.15
N LYS A 130 -30.16 -4.45 -10.67
CA LYS A 130 -31.11 -5.58 -10.70
C LYS A 130 -31.25 -6.27 -9.35
N LEU A 131 -30.34 -6.05 -8.41
CA LEU A 131 -30.35 -6.64 -7.08
C LEU A 131 -30.59 -5.56 -6.02
N ALA A 132 -31.37 -5.90 -5.01
CA ALA A 132 -31.60 -5.04 -3.85
C ALA A 132 -30.52 -5.28 -2.80
N PHE A 133 -29.85 -4.22 -2.38
CA PHE A 133 -28.82 -4.27 -1.32
C PHE A 133 -29.44 -3.88 0.02
N HIS A 134 -28.99 -4.55 1.09
CA HIS A 134 -29.45 -4.26 2.45
C HIS A 134 -29.07 -2.85 2.88
N GLN A 135 -30.02 -2.10 3.39
CA GLN A 135 -29.78 -0.74 3.88
C GLN A 135 -28.75 -0.72 5.00
N GLN A 136 -28.74 -1.73 5.86
CA GLN A 136 -27.74 -1.86 6.93
C GLN A 136 -26.32 -1.95 6.38
N TYR A 137 -26.11 -2.74 5.33
CA TYR A 137 -24.79 -2.81 4.66
C TYR A 137 -24.37 -1.47 4.06
N LEU A 138 -25.28 -0.81 3.37
CA LEU A 138 -25.02 0.51 2.76
C LEU A 138 -24.64 1.55 3.81
N THR A 139 -25.36 1.59 4.92
CA THR A 139 -25.10 2.52 6.02
C THR A 139 -23.79 2.21 6.74
N CYS A 140 -23.53 0.95 7.06
CA CYS A 140 -22.31 0.56 7.78
C CYS A 140 -21.06 0.66 6.93
N SER A 141 -21.12 0.35 5.64
CA SER A 141 -19.98 0.55 4.75
C SER A 141 -19.62 2.03 4.61
N GLU A 142 -20.61 2.91 4.51
CA GLU A 142 -20.39 4.36 4.48
C GLU A 142 -19.80 4.89 5.79
N LYS A 143 -20.34 4.44 6.92
CA LYS A 143 -19.87 4.87 8.24
C LYS A 143 -18.45 4.39 8.57
N LEU A 144 -18.14 3.13 8.26
CA LEU A 144 -16.87 2.49 8.61
C LEU A 144 -15.77 2.74 7.57
N TYR A 145 -16.13 2.80 6.28
CA TYR A 145 -15.19 2.87 5.17
C TYR A 145 -15.32 4.14 4.34
N GLN A 146 -16.18 5.07 4.72
CA GLN A 146 -16.38 6.36 4.05
C GLN A 146 -16.71 6.24 2.56
N THR A 147 -17.27 5.11 2.16
CA THR A 147 -17.69 4.84 0.79
C THR A 147 -18.97 4.01 0.80
N ARG A 148 -19.86 4.35 -0.12
CA ARG A 148 -21.14 3.67 -0.26
C ARG A 148 -21.15 2.91 -1.58
N LEU A 149 -21.65 1.67 -1.55
CA LEU A 149 -21.91 0.90 -2.76
C LEU A 149 -22.83 1.70 -3.68
N GLN A 150 -22.41 1.86 -4.93
CA GLN A 150 -23.14 2.56 -5.97
C GLN A 150 -23.81 1.56 -6.89
N THR A 151 -25.11 1.64 -7.05
CA THR A 151 -25.84 0.81 -8.03
C THR A 151 -25.76 1.42 -9.42
N VAL A 152 -25.55 0.58 -10.42
CA VAL A 152 -25.38 0.95 -11.83
C VAL A 152 -26.06 -0.08 -12.73
N ASP A 153 -26.31 0.30 -13.98
CA ASP A 153 -26.84 -0.59 -15.00
C ASP A 153 -25.75 -1.06 -15.94
N PHE A 154 -25.11 -2.18 -15.58
CA PHE A 154 -24.06 -2.75 -16.42
C PHE A 154 -24.56 -3.27 -17.76
N GLU A 155 -25.81 -3.72 -17.84
CA GLU A 155 -26.35 -4.40 -19.01
C GLU A 155 -26.89 -3.43 -20.06
N GLN A 156 -27.72 -2.47 -19.67
CA GLN A 156 -28.39 -1.56 -20.58
C GLN A 156 -27.63 -0.26 -20.81
N SER A 157 -26.82 0.15 -19.85
CA SER A 157 -26.06 1.41 -19.86
C SER A 157 -24.58 1.18 -19.62
N THR A 158 -23.99 0.20 -20.30
CA THR A 158 -22.61 -0.25 -20.08
C THR A 158 -21.59 0.88 -20.28
N GLU A 159 -21.66 1.61 -21.39
CA GLU A 159 -20.71 2.68 -21.69
C GLU A 159 -20.93 3.93 -20.82
N GLU A 160 -22.15 4.25 -20.46
CA GLU A 160 -22.44 5.33 -19.51
C GLU A 160 -21.89 5.00 -18.12
N THR A 161 -22.05 3.75 -17.68
CA THR A 161 -21.49 3.24 -16.43
C THR A 161 -19.97 3.35 -16.44
N ARG A 162 -19.32 2.92 -17.52
CA ARG A 162 -17.87 3.04 -17.69
C ARG A 162 -17.37 4.47 -17.54
N ARG A 163 -18.01 5.39 -18.23
CA ARG A 163 -17.67 6.82 -18.14
C ARG A 163 -17.90 7.39 -16.76
N ALA A 164 -18.99 6.99 -16.10
CA ALA A 164 -19.29 7.44 -14.73
C ALA A 164 -18.25 6.94 -13.72
N ILE A 165 -17.82 5.69 -13.83
CA ILE A 165 -16.75 5.15 -12.99
C ILE A 165 -15.45 5.89 -13.22
N ASN A 166 -15.05 6.09 -14.47
CA ASN A 166 -13.82 6.82 -14.81
C ASN A 166 -13.85 8.27 -14.29
N ALA A 167 -14.97 8.97 -14.47
CA ALA A 167 -15.13 10.33 -13.97
C ALA A 167 -15.05 10.41 -12.45
N TRP A 168 -15.62 9.45 -11.74
CA TRP A 168 -15.55 9.40 -10.29
C TRP A 168 -14.13 9.15 -9.79
N VAL A 169 -13.39 8.21 -10.39
CA VAL A 169 -11.99 7.92 -10.05
C VAL A 169 -11.12 9.15 -10.31
N GLU A 170 -11.27 9.79 -11.45
CA GLU A 170 -10.57 11.03 -11.80
C GLU A 170 -10.84 12.14 -10.77
N SER A 171 -12.08 12.34 -10.40
CA SER A 171 -12.49 13.31 -9.37
C SER A 171 -11.84 13.01 -8.00
N LYS A 172 -11.84 11.75 -7.56
CA LYS A 172 -11.28 11.34 -6.27
C LYS A 172 -9.75 11.36 -6.22
N THR A 173 -9.10 11.29 -7.35
CA THR A 173 -7.64 11.34 -7.47
C THR A 173 -7.13 12.68 -8.00
N ASN A 174 -7.95 13.73 -7.93
CA ASN A 174 -7.61 15.09 -8.35
C ASN A 174 -7.07 15.15 -9.79
N GLY A 175 -7.69 14.42 -10.70
CA GLY A 175 -7.32 14.37 -12.11
C GLY A 175 -6.08 13.51 -12.42
N LYS A 176 -5.53 12.81 -11.43
CA LYS A 176 -4.27 12.05 -11.59
C LYS A 176 -4.46 10.69 -12.23
N ILE A 177 -5.56 10.01 -11.92
CA ILE A 177 -5.88 8.71 -12.51
C ILE A 177 -7.09 8.88 -13.41
N THR A 178 -6.86 8.78 -14.72
CA THR A 178 -7.85 8.96 -15.77
C THR A 178 -8.03 7.66 -16.56
N ASN A 179 -9.19 7.50 -17.18
CA ASN A 179 -9.47 6.37 -18.08
C ASN A 179 -9.16 5.00 -17.46
N LEU A 180 -9.62 4.76 -16.23
CA LEU A 180 -9.42 3.48 -15.54
C LEU A 180 -9.90 2.31 -16.41
N PHE A 181 -11.06 2.43 -17.02
CA PHE A 181 -11.60 1.47 -17.96
C PHE A 181 -11.57 2.03 -19.39
N GLY A 182 -10.91 1.31 -20.29
CA GLY A 182 -10.97 1.61 -21.73
C GLY A 182 -12.33 1.27 -22.33
N GLU A 183 -12.57 1.73 -23.56
CA GLU A 183 -13.79 1.40 -24.29
C GLU A 183 -13.98 -0.12 -24.42
N GLY A 184 -15.19 -0.59 -24.19
CA GLY A 184 -15.56 -2.00 -24.31
C GLY A 184 -14.95 -2.94 -23.26
N THR A 185 -14.31 -2.43 -22.21
CA THR A 185 -13.65 -3.27 -21.18
C THR A 185 -14.56 -3.64 -20.02
N ILE A 186 -15.74 -3.03 -19.90
CA ILE A 186 -16.74 -3.44 -18.92
C ILE A 186 -17.67 -4.47 -19.54
N ASP A 187 -17.77 -5.63 -18.88
CA ASP A 187 -18.67 -6.70 -19.27
C ASP A 187 -20.10 -6.36 -18.90
N PRO A 188 -21.06 -6.37 -19.85
CA PRO A 188 -22.49 -6.15 -19.55
C PRO A 188 -23.09 -7.15 -18.58
N SER A 189 -22.49 -8.33 -18.46
CA SER A 189 -22.92 -9.37 -17.50
C SER A 189 -22.39 -9.17 -16.08
N SER A 190 -21.61 -8.12 -15.83
CA SER A 190 -21.06 -7.82 -14.51
C SER A 190 -22.15 -7.62 -13.47
N VAL A 191 -21.95 -8.18 -12.29
CA VAL A 191 -22.87 -8.09 -11.15
C VAL A 191 -22.32 -7.12 -10.08
N MET A 192 -21.04 -7.22 -9.77
CA MET A 192 -20.38 -6.34 -8.82
C MET A 192 -18.90 -6.15 -9.19
N VAL A 193 -18.46 -4.91 -9.18
CA VAL A 193 -17.09 -4.53 -9.50
C VAL A 193 -16.51 -3.72 -8.34
N LEU A 194 -15.34 -4.13 -7.84
CA LEU A 194 -14.58 -3.38 -6.86
C LEU A 194 -13.53 -2.54 -7.59
N VAL A 195 -13.62 -1.24 -7.39
CA VAL A 195 -12.68 -0.25 -7.96
C VAL A 195 -11.84 0.34 -6.83
N ASN A 196 -10.54 0.22 -6.97
CA ASN A 196 -9.57 0.77 -6.04
C ASN A 196 -8.45 1.46 -6.83
N ALA A 197 -8.31 2.75 -6.64
CA ALA A 197 -7.28 3.56 -7.29
C ALA A 197 -6.62 4.46 -6.26
N ILE A 198 -5.30 4.60 -6.32
CA ILE A 198 -4.54 5.36 -5.36
C ILE A 198 -3.39 6.11 -6.05
N TYR A 199 -3.25 7.39 -5.72
CA TYR A 199 -2.18 8.26 -6.19
C TYR A 199 -1.38 8.76 -5.00
N PHE A 200 -0.06 8.75 -5.12
CA PHE A 200 0.84 9.27 -4.10
C PHE A 200 1.94 10.15 -4.71
N LYS A 201 2.11 11.33 -4.13
CA LYS A 201 3.25 12.20 -4.31
C LYS A 201 3.64 12.78 -2.96
N GLY A 202 4.84 12.45 -2.48
CA GLY A 202 5.38 12.95 -1.22
C GLY A 202 6.50 13.97 -1.43
N GLN A 203 6.68 14.83 -0.46
CA GLN A 203 7.85 15.69 -0.35
C GLN A 203 8.86 15.03 0.58
N TRP A 204 10.12 14.95 0.12
CA TRP A 204 11.21 14.42 0.94
C TRP A 204 11.49 15.34 2.15
N GLN A 205 11.85 14.75 3.27
CA GLN A 205 12.40 15.51 4.40
C GLN A 205 13.66 16.26 3.98
N ASN A 206 14.52 15.61 3.19
CA ASN A 206 15.70 16.20 2.56
C ASN A 206 15.54 16.09 1.05
N LYS A 207 15.26 17.22 0.38
CA LYS A 207 15.04 17.23 -1.06
C LYS A 207 16.33 16.95 -1.84
N PHE A 208 16.16 16.38 -3.02
CA PHE A 208 17.23 16.33 -4.03
C PHE A 208 17.28 17.68 -4.76
N GLN A 209 18.48 18.10 -5.17
CA GLN A 209 18.64 19.32 -5.96
C GLN A 209 18.53 18.96 -7.45
N GLU A 210 17.65 19.62 -8.19
CA GLU A 210 17.47 19.37 -9.63
C GLU A 210 18.77 19.55 -10.43
N LYS A 211 19.59 20.53 -10.06
CA LYS A 211 20.89 20.78 -10.70
C LYS A 211 21.89 19.63 -10.54
N GLU A 212 21.69 18.74 -9.56
CA GLU A 212 22.55 17.58 -9.33
C GLU A 212 22.02 16.33 -10.04
N THR A 213 20.83 16.38 -10.63
CA THR A 213 20.26 15.27 -11.40
C THR A 213 20.95 15.20 -12.76
N VAL A 214 21.51 14.04 -13.08
CA VAL A 214 22.21 13.80 -14.34
C VAL A 214 21.72 12.51 -15.01
N LYS A 215 21.84 12.45 -16.32
CA LYS A 215 21.62 11.20 -17.06
C LYS A 215 22.71 10.20 -16.72
N ALA A 216 22.30 9.02 -16.29
CA ALA A 216 23.21 7.95 -15.90
C ALA A 216 22.67 6.58 -16.34
N PRO A 217 23.53 5.59 -16.58
CA PRO A 217 23.05 4.26 -16.98
C PRO A 217 22.40 3.54 -15.80
N PHE A 218 21.27 2.89 -16.10
CA PHE A 218 20.57 1.95 -15.23
C PHE A 218 20.68 0.55 -15.84
N GLN A 219 21.18 -0.40 -15.08
CA GLN A 219 21.45 -1.76 -15.54
C GLN A 219 20.18 -2.61 -15.48
N LEU A 220 19.79 -3.17 -16.63
CA LEU A 220 18.68 -4.13 -16.70
C LEU A 220 19.18 -5.54 -16.38
N ASN A 221 18.25 -6.42 -16.03
CA ASN A 221 18.57 -7.83 -15.70
C ASN A 221 19.27 -8.60 -16.84
N GLU A 222 19.14 -8.15 -18.08
CA GLU A 222 19.66 -8.81 -19.27
C GLU A 222 21.03 -8.31 -19.72
N GLY A 223 21.75 -7.60 -18.87
CA GLY A 223 23.08 -7.06 -19.18
C GLY A 223 23.08 -5.82 -20.08
N ARG A 224 21.91 -5.30 -20.43
CA ARG A 224 21.73 -4.01 -21.12
C ARG A 224 21.56 -2.88 -20.12
N SER A 225 21.88 -1.69 -20.53
CA SER A 225 21.62 -0.49 -19.74
C SER A 225 20.78 0.51 -20.52
N VAL A 226 19.98 1.29 -19.78
CA VAL A 226 19.21 2.43 -20.30
C VAL A 226 19.55 3.67 -19.50
N LEU A 227 19.41 4.83 -20.11
CA LEU A 227 19.65 6.09 -19.40
C LEU A 227 18.44 6.46 -18.55
N VAL A 228 18.71 6.88 -17.33
CA VAL A 228 17.72 7.42 -16.40
C VAL A 228 18.16 8.81 -15.92
N GLU A 229 17.22 9.59 -15.46
CA GLU A 229 17.53 10.83 -14.72
C GLU A 229 17.89 10.46 -13.28
N MET A 230 19.18 10.41 -12.99
CA MET A 230 19.69 9.99 -11.68
C MET A 230 19.78 11.17 -10.74
N MET A 231 18.95 11.19 -9.72
CA MET A 231 18.99 12.18 -8.64
C MET A 231 20.16 11.89 -7.70
N TYR A 232 20.71 12.92 -7.11
CA TYR A 232 21.85 12.81 -6.17
C TYR A 232 21.66 13.71 -4.97
N GLN A 233 21.99 13.18 -3.80
CA GLN A 233 22.24 13.99 -2.61
C GLN A 233 23.18 13.26 -1.65
N MET A 234 23.85 14.02 -0.83
CA MET A 234 24.63 13.52 0.30
C MET A 234 23.96 13.98 1.59
N GLY A 235 23.81 13.08 2.54
CA GLY A 235 23.22 13.40 3.83
C GLY A 235 23.37 12.26 4.82
N THR A 236 22.83 12.49 6.01
CA THR A 236 22.75 11.48 7.07
C THR A 236 21.43 10.72 6.95
N PHE A 237 21.52 9.42 6.70
CA PHE A 237 20.38 8.55 6.52
C PHE A 237 20.57 7.25 7.30
N LYS A 238 19.47 6.61 7.67
CA LYS A 238 19.50 5.25 8.19
C LYS A 238 19.80 4.28 7.05
N LEU A 239 20.89 3.54 7.19
CA LEU A 239 21.38 2.57 6.23
C LEU A 239 21.77 1.28 6.92
N ALA A 240 21.20 0.16 6.49
CA ALA A 240 21.65 -1.17 6.88
C ALA A 240 22.51 -1.78 5.77
N VAL A 241 23.60 -2.43 6.17
CA VAL A 241 24.45 -3.23 5.29
C VAL A 241 24.23 -4.68 5.66
N ILE A 242 23.50 -5.41 4.83
CA ILE A 242 23.13 -6.82 5.06
C ILE A 242 24.14 -7.71 4.35
N LYS A 243 24.60 -8.76 5.03
CA LYS A 243 25.62 -9.67 4.51
C LYS A 243 25.03 -10.88 3.78
N ARG A 244 23.83 -11.31 4.17
CA ARG A 244 23.15 -12.50 3.60
C ARG A 244 21.63 -12.25 3.51
N PRO A 245 21.09 -12.04 2.32
CA PRO A 245 21.78 -11.77 1.05
C PRO A 245 22.56 -10.46 1.10
N GLN A 246 23.62 -10.34 0.33
CA GLN A 246 24.40 -9.11 0.29
C GLN A 246 23.57 -7.99 -0.34
N MET A 247 23.22 -6.99 0.46
CA MET A 247 22.40 -5.85 0.03
C MET A 247 22.53 -4.66 0.97
N GLN A 248 22.07 -3.51 0.50
CA GLN A 248 21.88 -2.33 1.32
C GLN A 248 20.39 -2.05 1.49
N VAL A 249 20.02 -1.57 2.66
CA VAL A 249 18.65 -1.10 2.95
C VAL A 249 18.73 0.35 3.39
N LEU A 250 18.12 1.24 2.62
CA LEU A 250 18.14 2.68 2.86
C LEU A 250 16.74 3.16 3.25
N GLU A 251 16.67 4.02 4.26
CA GLU A 251 15.43 4.74 4.61
C GLU A 251 15.53 6.21 4.19
N LEU A 252 14.59 6.65 3.37
CA LEU A 252 14.41 8.05 2.97
C LEU A 252 13.09 8.57 3.55
N PRO A 253 13.14 9.39 4.61
CA PRO A 253 11.92 9.92 5.20
C PRO A 253 11.29 11.00 4.33
N TYR A 254 9.97 11.01 4.29
CA TYR A 254 9.18 12.14 3.81
C TYR A 254 9.00 13.19 4.90
N VAL A 255 8.54 14.36 4.53
CA VAL A 255 8.31 15.50 5.44
C VAL A 255 7.51 15.07 6.66
N ASN A 256 7.88 15.62 7.82
CA ASN A 256 7.30 15.36 9.14
C ASN A 256 7.48 13.93 9.65
N ASN A 257 8.32 13.12 9.02
CA ASN A 257 8.60 11.74 9.44
C ASN A 257 7.34 10.89 9.67
N LYS A 258 6.27 11.13 8.89
CA LYS A 258 5.08 10.27 8.90
C LYS A 258 5.25 9.05 8.03
N LEU A 259 5.73 9.27 6.82
CA LEU A 259 6.00 8.22 5.85
C LEU A 259 7.50 8.16 5.55
N SER A 260 7.97 7.00 5.17
CA SER A 260 9.32 6.82 4.63
C SER A 260 9.33 5.82 3.49
N MET A 261 10.29 6.00 2.57
CA MET A 261 10.61 4.99 1.56
C MET A 261 11.74 4.12 2.07
N ILE A 262 11.53 2.82 2.10
CA ILE A 262 12.55 1.81 2.39
C ILE A 262 12.95 1.18 1.07
N ILE A 263 14.25 1.23 0.74
CA ILE A 263 14.77 0.70 -0.53
C ILE A 263 15.70 -0.47 -0.23
N LEU A 264 15.42 -1.63 -0.83
CA LEU A 264 16.25 -2.82 -0.78
C LEU A 264 17.04 -2.92 -2.08
N LEU A 265 18.34 -2.66 -2.01
CA LEU A 265 19.24 -2.66 -3.16
C LEU A 265 20.22 -3.82 -3.06
N PRO A 266 20.19 -4.80 -3.98
CA PRO A 266 21.20 -5.85 -4.03
C PRO A 266 22.61 -5.28 -4.17
N ALA A 267 23.59 -5.90 -3.53
CA ALA A 267 25.00 -5.50 -3.57
C ALA A 267 25.89 -6.66 -4.01
N GLY A 268 27.08 -6.32 -4.48
CA GLY A 268 28.04 -7.32 -4.93
C GLY A 268 27.51 -8.15 -6.11
N THR A 269 27.55 -9.47 -5.96
CA THR A 269 27.04 -10.44 -6.96
C THR A 269 25.59 -10.84 -6.74
N THR A 270 24.93 -10.33 -5.69
CA THR A 270 23.53 -10.63 -5.39
C THR A 270 22.60 -10.02 -6.43
N LYS A 271 21.70 -10.85 -6.96
CA LYS A 271 20.64 -10.42 -7.87
C LYS A 271 19.36 -10.15 -7.11
N LEU A 272 18.50 -9.28 -7.65
CA LEU A 272 17.22 -8.95 -7.03
C LEU A 272 16.34 -10.18 -6.78
N GLU A 273 16.38 -11.15 -7.68
CA GLU A 273 15.62 -12.41 -7.51
C GLU A 273 16.01 -13.19 -6.25
N GLN A 274 17.29 -13.15 -5.87
CA GLN A 274 17.76 -13.80 -4.64
C GLN A 274 17.20 -13.10 -3.39
N VAL A 275 17.13 -11.77 -3.43
CA VAL A 275 16.48 -10.98 -2.36
C VAL A 275 14.99 -11.30 -2.30
N ALA A 276 14.31 -11.30 -3.45
CA ALA A 276 12.88 -11.57 -3.53
C ALA A 276 12.52 -12.99 -3.03
N LYS A 277 13.35 -13.99 -3.29
CA LYS A 277 13.15 -15.37 -2.80
C LYS A 277 13.26 -15.47 -1.28
N GLN A 278 14.15 -14.71 -0.67
CA GLN A 278 14.37 -14.72 0.78
C GLN A 278 13.41 -13.81 1.53
N LEU A 279 12.72 -12.92 0.80
CA LEU A 279 11.81 -11.95 1.37
C LEU A 279 10.57 -12.63 1.95
N ASN A 280 10.37 -12.47 3.24
CA ASN A 280 9.16 -12.81 3.98
C ASN A 280 9.01 -11.82 5.13
N ALA A 281 7.91 -11.87 5.86
CA ALA A 281 7.63 -10.91 6.93
C ALA A 281 8.74 -10.89 7.99
N ARG A 282 9.26 -12.05 8.36
CA ARG A 282 10.34 -12.17 9.35
C ARG A 282 11.65 -11.58 8.81
N ALA A 283 12.04 -11.93 7.59
CA ALA A 283 13.26 -11.42 6.97
C ALA A 283 13.20 -9.89 6.82
N LEU A 284 12.08 -9.35 6.34
CA LEU A 284 11.91 -7.91 6.23
C LEU A 284 12.04 -7.23 7.58
N GLN A 285 11.40 -7.76 8.62
CA GLN A 285 11.50 -7.23 9.97
C GLN A 285 12.93 -7.23 10.50
N GLU A 286 13.70 -8.30 10.26
CA GLU A 286 15.12 -8.39 10.62
C GLU A 286 15.96 -7.36 9.85
N TRP A 287 15.74 -7.21 8.56
CA TRP A 287 16.53 -6.29 7.71
C TRP A 287 16.31 -4.83 8.05
N ILE A 288 15.10 -4.45 8.42
CA ILE A 288 14.76 -3.07 8.81
C ILE A 288 14.75 -2.84 10.32
N ASP A 289 15.24 -3.80 11.10
CA ASP A 289 15.34 -3.66 12.54
C ASP A 289 16.17 -2.40 12.89
N PRO A 290 15.76 -1.62 13.91
CA PRO A 290 16.49 -0.43 14.31
C PRO A 290 17.96 -0.69 14.67
N SER A 291 18.32 -1.88 15.11
CA SER A 291 19.72 -2.26 15.38
C SER A 291 20.57 -2.33 14.10
N ASN A 292 19.97 -2.63 12.95
CA ASN A 292 20.62 -2.68 11.65
C ASN A 292 20.59 -1.34 10.92
N MET A 293 19.53 -0.57 11.10
CA MET A 293 19.29 0.72 10.45
C MET A 293 20.02 1.84 11.22
N VAL A 294 21.30 1.95 10.99
CA VAL A 294 22.19 2.90 11.67
C VAL A 294 22.32 4.18 10.85
N GLU A 295 22.31 5.33 11.51
CA GLU A 295 22.57 6.61 10.87
C GLU A 295 24.01 6.67 10.36
N ARG A 296 24.15 6.96 9.06
CA ARG A 296 25.43 7.03 8.36
C ARG A 296 25.43 8.20 7.39
N GLU A 297 26.60 8.71 7.06
CA GLU A 297 26.75 9.60 5.91
C GLU A 297 26.64 8.79 4.63
N VAL A 298 25.68 9.11 3.78
CA VAL A 298 25.38 8.37 2.57
C VAL A 298 25.30 9.31 1.36
N GLU A 299 26.01 8.96 0.31
CA GLU A 299 25.81 9.52 -1.02
C GLU A 299 24.73 8.70 -1.72
N VAL A 300 23.55 9.31 -1.90
CA VAL A 300 22.37 8.65 -2.45
C VAL A 300 22.22 9.00 -3.92
N HIS A 301 22.22 7.96 -4.75
CA HIS A 301 21.84 8.04 -6.16
C HIS A 301 20.56 7.25 -6.36
N LEU A 302 19.49 7.94 -6.75
CA LEU A 302 18.16 7.34 -6.95
C LEU A 302 17.55 7.85 -8.25
N PRO A 303 17.05 6.98 -9.14
CA PRO A 303 16.38 7.46 -10.34
C PRO A 303 15.14 8.27 -10.00
N ARG A 304 14.88 9.34 -10.77
CA ARG A 304 13.59 9.97 -10.85
C ARG A 304 12.69 9.08 -11.68
N PHE A 305 11.51 8.71 -11.18
CA PHE A 305 10.59 7.84 -11.89
C PHE A 305 9.13 8.07 -11.51
N LYS A 306 8.26 7.67 -12.43
CA LYS A 306 6.83 7.56 -12.20
C LYS A 306 6.42 6.12 -12.49
N LEU A 307 5.64 5.54 -11.61
CA LEU A 307 5.00 4.24 -11.86
C LEU A 307 3.49 4.42 -11.82
N GLU A 308 2.83 3.98 -12.86
CA GLU A 308 1.38 3.95 -12.99
C GLU A 308 0.99 2.57 -13.52
N ILE A 309 0.54 1.69 -12.63
CA ILE A 309 0.30 0.29 -12.95
C ILE A 309 -1.10 -0.11 -12.51
N GLN A 310 -1.81 -0.79 -13.40
CA GLN A 310 -3.15 -1.31 -13.18
C GLN A 310 -3.13 -2.83 -13.21
N TYR A 311 -3.84 -3.43 -12.25
CA TYR A 311 -4.05 -4.86 -12.18
C TYR A 311 -5.52 -5.20 -12.13
N GLU A 312 -5.90 -6.26 -12.85
CA GLU A 312 -7.09 -7.04 -12.56
C GLU A 312 -6.68 -8.17 -11.61
N LEU A 313 -7.24 -8.19 -10.41
CA LEU A 313 -6.75 -9.04 -9.33
C LEU A 313 -7.51 -10.35 -9.14
N ASN A 314 -8.48 -10.66 -9.98
CA ASN A 314 -9.31 -11.87 -9.83
C ASN A 314 -8.45 -13.14 -9.71
N SER A 315 -7.58 -13.38 -10.69
CA SER A 315 -6.73 -14.59 -10.72
C SER A 315 -5.75 -14.64 -9.55
N LEU A 316 -5.16 -13.49 -9.19
CA LEU A 316 -4.24 -13.38 -8.08
C LEU A 316 -4.92 -13.72 -6.75
N LEU A 317 -6.08 -13.13 -6.48
CA LEU A 317 -6.82 -13.36 -5.24
C LEU A 317 -7.34 -14.80 -5.14
N LYS A 318 -7.77 -15.38 -6.26
CA LYS A 318 -8.11 -16.82 -6.33
C LYS A 318 -6.92 -17.70 -5.98
N SER A 319 -5.76 -17.39 -6.53
CA SER A 319 -4.50 -18.08 -6.25
C SER A 319 -4.12 -18.06 -4.78
N LEU A 320 -4.37 -16.94 -4.10
CA LEU A 320 -4.12 -16.78 -2.67
C LEU A 320 -5.14 -17.54 -1.78
N GLY A 321 -6.26 -17.98 -2.36
CA GLY A 321 -7.28 -18.76 -1.65
C GLY A 321 -8.67 -18.12 -1.57
N MET A 322 -8.88 -16.98 -2.18
CA MET A 322 -10.14 -16.24 -2.18
C MET A 322 -10.94 -16.57 -3.45
N ALA A 323 -11.36 -17.84 -3.57
CA ALA A 323 -11.96 -18.36 -4.79
C ALA A 323 -13.50 -18.22 -4.83
N ASP A 324 -14.19 -18.50 -3.75
CA ASP A 324 -15.65 -18.60 -3.73
C ASP A 324 -16.34 -17.27 -4.07
N ILE A 325 -15.78 -16.15 -3.64
CA ILE A 325 -16.34 -14.82 -3.85
C ILE A 325 -16.50 -14.46 -5.34
N PHE A 326 -15.67 -15.05 -6.20
CA PHE A 326 -15.68 -14.85 -7.66
C PHE A 326 -16.57 -15.85 -8.41
N ASN A 327 -17.14 -16.81 -7.72
CA ASN A 327 -17.96 -17.87 -8.32
C ASN A 327 -19.44 -17.62 -8.01
N GLN A 328 -20.27 -17.42 -9.02
CA GLN A 328 -21.68 -17.12 -8.88
C GLN A 328 -22.45 -18.18 -8.06
N GLY A 329 -22.05 -19.46 -8.19
CA GLY A 329 -22.72 -20.55 -7.48
C GLY A 329 -22.23 -20.79 -6.05
N LYS A 330 -21.09 -20.21 -5.66
CA LYS A 330 -20.47 -20.44 -4.36
C LYS A 330 -20.37 -19.18 -3.48
N ALA A 331 -20.40 -17.99 -4.08
CA ALA A 331 -20.25 -16.74 -3.35
C ALA A 331 -21.38 -16.56 -2.33
N ASP A 332 -21.01 -16.26 -1.10
CA ASP A 332 -21.93 -15.91 -0.02
C ASP A 332 -21.71 -14.47 0.40
N LEU A 333 -22.45 -13.57 -0.23
CA LEU A 333 -22.52 -12.15 0.08
C LEU A 333 -23.87 -11.77 0.71
N SER A 334 -24.43 -12.72 1.48
CA SER A 334 -25.75 -12.56 2.11
C SER A 334 -25.83 -11.41 3.11
N GLY A 335 -24.69 -10.90 3.58
CA GLY A 335 -24.65 -9.66 4.36
C GLY A 335 -24.86 -8.39 3.54
N MET A 336 -24.67 -8.44 2.22
CA MET A 336 -24.93 -7.33 1.30
C MET A 336 -26.34 -7.36 0.73
N SER A 337 -26.83 -8.56 0.38
CA SER A 337 -28.13 -8.76 -0.28
C SER A 337 -28.64 -10.17 -0.02
N SER A 338 -29.96 -10.30 0.15
CA SER A 338 -30.61 -11.59 0.21
C SER A 338 -30.87 -12.20 -1.17
N ALA A 339 -30.62 -11.48 -2.24
CA ALA A 339 -30.78 -11.96 -3.60
C ALA A 339 -29.72 -13.04 -3.93
N LYS A 340 -30.14 -14.07 -4.66
CA LYS A 340 -29.24 -15.10 -5.16
C LYS A 340 -28.46 -14.59 -6.37
N GLY A 341 -27.25 -15.09 -6.55
CA GLY A 341 -26.42 -14.78 -7.71
C GLY A 341 -25.53 -13.55 -7.57
N LEU A 342 -25.45 -12.97 -6.38
CA LEU A 342 -24.48 -11.91 -6.10
C LEU A 342 -23.10 -12.53 -5.94
N TYR A 343 -22.13 -12.04 -6.71
CA TYR A 343 -20.72 -12.42 -6.64
C TYR A 343 -19.86 -11.26 -7.11
N LEU A 344 -18.56 -11.33 -6.81
CA LEU A 344 -17.61 -10.32 -7.22
C LEU A 344 -17.12 -10.63 -8.63
N SER A 345 -17.53 -9.82 -9.60
CA SER A 345 -17.18 -10.02 -11.02
C SER A 345 -15.76 -9.61 -11.35
N LYS A 346 -15.30 -8.53 -10.76
CA LYS A 346 -14.00 -7.94 -11.06
C LYS A 346 -13.46 -7.12 -9.91
N VAL A 347 -12.15 -7.22 -9.66
CA VAL A 347 -11.38 -6.35 -8.76
C VAL A 347 -10.33 -5.64 -9.60
N ILE A 348 -10.42 -4.32 -9.65
CA ILE A 348 -9.45 -3.47 -10.33
C ILE A 348 -8.69 -2.64 -9.31
N HIS A 349 -7.37 -2.69 -9.39
CA HIS A 349 -6.47 -1.88 -8.59
C HIS A 349 -5.50 -1.13 -9.51
N LYS A 350 -5.48 0.19 -9.38
CA LYS A 350 -4.53 1.05 -10.07
C LYS A 350 -3.82 1.94 -9.07
N SER A 351 -2.50 1.96 -9.11
CA SER A 351 -1.69 2.82 -8.28
C SER A 351 -0.73 3.65 -9.10
N TYR A 352 -0.50 4.86 -8.63
CA TYR A 352 0.36 5.85 -9.28
C TYR A 352 1.26 6.48 -8.22
N VAL A 353 2.58 6.48 -8.46
CA VAL A 353 3.55 7.20 -7.65
C VAL A 353 4.43 8.10 -8.49
N ASP A 354 4.71 9.28 -7.98
CA ASP A 354 5.67 10.23 -8.56
C ASP A 354 6.85 10.38 -7.60
N VAL A 355 8.03 9.93 -8.03
CA VAL A 355 9.29 10.02 -7.28
C VAL A 355 10.20 10.99 -8.01
N ASN A 356 10.40 12.17 -7.43
CA ASN A 356 11.20 13.25 -8.00
C ASN A 356 12.04 13.95 -6.92
N GLU A 357 12.65 15.08 -7.27
CA GLU A 357 13.54 15.84 -6.40
C GLU A 357 12.81 16.61 -5.30
N GLU A 358 11.50 16.82 -5.39
CA GLU A 358 10.75 17.71 -4.52
C GLU A 358 10.81 17.31 -3.05
N GLY A 359 11.01 18.32 -2.22
CA GLY A 359 11.04 18.17 -0.78
C GLY A 359 11.08 19.55 -0.11
N THR A 360 11.16 19.56 1.21
CA THR A 360 11.45 20.79 1.94
C THR A 360 12.91 21.16 1.79
N GLU A 361 13.21 22.45 1.67
CA GLU A 361 14.58 22.90 1.86
C GLU A 361 14.95 22.60 3.30
N ALA A 362 15.99 21.77 3.48
CA ALA A 362 16.63 21.67 4.77
C ALA A 362 17.00 23.10 5.18
N ALA A 363 16.55 23.56 6.33
CA ALA A 363 17.06 24.76 6.93
C ALA A 363 18.58 24.66 6.82
N ALA A 364 19.20 25.64 6.19
CA ALA A 364 20.63 25.68 5.93
C ALA A 364 21.33 25.12 7.15
N ALA A 365 22.13 24.10 6.94
CA ALA A 365 22.98 23.59 7.99
C ALA A 365 23.67 24.81 8.57
N THR A 366 23.30 25.22 9.76
CA THR A 366 24.02 26.20 10.51
C THR A 366 25.42 25.65 10.54
N GLY A 367 26.34 26.36 9.87
CA GLY A 367 27.70 25.91 9.73
C GLY A 367 28.31 25.78 11.11
N ASP A 368 28.17 24.63 11.71
CA ASP A 368 29.05 24.21 12.75
C ASP A 368 30.41 24.06 12.10
N ILE A 369 31.32 24.89 12.53
CA ILE A 369 32.72 24.77 12.21
C ILE A 369 33.18 23.41 12.75
N ILE A 370 33.02 22.39 11.90
CA ILE A 370 33.48 21.05 12.22
C ILE A 370 35.01 21.14 12.18
N THR A 371 35.62 21.11 13.35
CA THR A 371 37.03 20.81 13.49
C THR A 371 37.22 19.37 13.03
N VAL A 372 37.50 19.19 11.75
CA VAL A 372 37.65 17.88 11.13
C VAL A 372 38.91 17.24 11.66
N LYS A 373 38.81 16.37 12.64
CA LYS A 373 39.91 15.49 13.07
C LYS A 373 39.98 14.17 12.29
N ARG A 374 38.89 13.76 11.58
CA ARG A 374 38.88 12.60 10.66
C ARG A 374 37.80 12.85 9.61
N LEU A 375 38.09 12.49 8.35
CA LEU A 375 37.07 12.42 7.30
C LEU A 375 36.06 11.34 7.68
N PRO A 376 34.77 11.65 7.74
CA PRO A 376 33.75 10.62 8.03
C PRO A 376 33.74 9.59 6.90
N ILE A 377 33.51 8.32 7.25
CA ILE A 377 33.32 7.25 6.27
C ILE A 377 32.00 7.52 5.57
N ARG A 378 32.03 7.68 4.24
CA ARG A 378 30.86 7.85 3.39
C ARG A 378 30.50 6.55 2.74
N TYR A 379 29.21 6.21 2.80
CA TYR A 379 28.65 5.06 2.12
C TYR A 379 28.07 5.49 0.79
N GLN A 380 28.26 4.68 -0.24
CA GLN A 380 27.65 4.86 -1.55
C GLN A 380 26.38 4.03 -1.61
N PHE A 381 25.25 4.66 -1.94
CA PHE A 381 24.01 3.99 -2.27
C PHE A 381 23.67 4.34 -3.72
N MET A 382 23.99 3.42 -4.63
CA MET A 382 23.86 3.64 -6.08
C MET A 382 22.73 2.77 -6.63
N ALA A 383 21.52 3.31 -6.69
CA ALA A 383 20.33 2.61 -7.21
C ALA A 383 20.31 2.64 -8.75
N ASN A 384 21.34 2.09 -9.38
CA ASN A 384 21.50 2.00 -10.83
C ASN A 384 21.23 0.61 -11.40
N LYS A 385 20.47 -0.20 -10.68
CA LYS A 385 20.05 -1.56 -11.04
C LYS A 385 18.72 -1.86 -10.33
N PRO A 386 18.00 -2.93 -10.73
CA PRO A 386 16.70 -3.25 -10.14
C PRO A 386 16.71 -3.32 -8.61
N PHE A 387 15.70 -2.71 -8.01
CA PHE A 387 15.54 -2.66 -6.56
C PHE A 387 14.07 -2.82 -6.15
N LEU A 388 13.87 -3.24 -4.90
CA LEU A 388 12.57 -3.24 -4.23
C LEU A 388 12.44 -1.98 -3.37
N PHE A 389 11.22 -1.48 -3.25
CA PHE A 389 10.94 -0.38 -2.33
C PHE A 389 9.57 -0.52 -1.68
N PHE A 390 9.47 0.01 -0.47
CA PHE A 390 8.24 0.10 0.29
C PHE A 390 8.04 1.54 0.74
N ILE A 391 6.83 2.04 0.67
CA ILE A 391 6.47 3.29 1.35
C ILE A 391 5.67 2.89 2.57
N ARG A 392 6.15 3.28 3.74
CA ARG A 392 5.68 2.82 5.03
C ARG A 392 5.25 3.99 5.90
N ASP A 393 4.15 3.83 6.63
CA ASP A 393 3.81 4.71 7.74
C ASP A 393 4.73 4.36 8.92
N ILE A 394 5.50 5.36 9.36
CA ILE A 394 6.54 5.14 10.38
C ILE A 394 5.92 4.79 11.74
N HIS A 395 4.79 5.38 12.06
CA HIS A 395 4.14 5.20 13.37
C HIS A 395 3.46 3.84 13.50
N SER A 396 2.63 3.48 12.52
CA SER A 396 1.89 2.21 12.53
C SER A 396 2.69 1.03 11.98
N GLU A 397 3.81 1.29 11.30
CA GLU A 397 4.61 0.33 10.54
C GLU A 397 3.86 -0.33 9.37
N MET A 398 2.69 0.21 8.99
CA MET A 398 1.91 -0.27 7.85
C MET A 398 2.60 0.03 6.53
N ILE A 399 2.64 -0.94 5.64
CA ILE A 399 3.12 -0.74 4.27
C ILE A 399 1.97 -0.15 3.45
N VAL A 400 2.15 1.09 3.02
CA VAL A 400 1.19 1.82 2.18
C VAL A 400 1.37 1.44 0.72
N PHE A 401 2.62 1.32 0.26
CA PHE A 401 2.96 0.90 -1.10
C PHE A 401 4.11 -0.10 -1.10
N CYS A 402 4.07 -0.99 -2.08
CA CYS A 402 5.13 -1.94 -2.39
C CYS A 402 5.45 -1.86 -3.88
N GLY A 403 6.72 -1.81 -4.22
CA GLY A 403 7.16 -1.69 -5.60
C GLY A 403 8.46 -2.42 -5.91
N LYS A 404 8.61 -2.69 -7.19
CA LYS A 404 9.86 -3.13 -7.82
C LYS A 404 10.11 -2.24 -9.02
N PHE A 405 11.26 -1.59 -9.02
CA PHE A 405 11.73 -0.79 -10.15
C PHE A 405 12.82 -1.57 -10.89
N ALA A 406 12.48 -2.11 -12.02
CA ALA A 406 13.34 -3.00 -12.82
C ALA A 406 13.48 -2.55 -14.27
N SER A 407 12.53 -1.77 -14.77
CA SER A 407 12.48 -1.30 -16.16
C SER A 407 12.09 0.17 -16.19
N PRO A 408 13.04 1.09 -16.36
CA PRO A 408 12.78 2.52 -16.46
C PRO A 408 11.92 2.91 -17.65
#